data_0eaf48ed7759d7b073d7fcced33ae345
#
_entry.id   0eaf48ed7759d7b073d7fcced33ae345
#
_cell.length_a   1.000
_cell.length_b   1.000
_cell.length_c   1.000
_cell.angle_alpha   90.00
_cell.angle_beta   90.00
_cell.angle_gamma   90.00
#
_symmetry.space_group_name_H-M   'P 1'
#
loop_
_entity.id
_entity.type
_entity.pdbx_description
1 polymer ?
#
loop_
_entity_poly.entity_id
_entity_poly.type
_entity_poly.pdbx_seq_one_letter_code
_entity_poly.pdbx_strand_id
1 'polypeptide(L)'
;ILMGVALVIVVMVEARKNNIQSSQKRASGKERWEAFKDAFWGLLMPVIILGGIYGGIFTPTEAAAVSVVYGLFVGIFIYKEVSLKDLRGLLVESGKTTGGIMLIVASASLFSFVCTKFGIAQAASDLLGSIAHNQFTFLLIVNVIFLIAGCFIDANSAMYIFIPIMLPVCKALGYDVVAFGIVATVNLAIGQVTPPVGVNLFVAISVKLKKGMEVDIPKISRAVMPMIVASVMVLLLITYVPSVSTFLPKALAGEGSYSGTVVASSGSQA
;
A
#
# COMPACT_ATOMS: atom_id res chain seq x y z
N ILE A 1 -7.01 5.77 6.46
CA ILE A 1 -8.00 6.82 6.80
C ILE A 1 -7.38 8.20 6.55
N LEU A 2 -6.27 8.55 7.18
CA LEU A 2 -5.62 9.87 7.08
C LEU A 2 -5.33 10.28 5.63
N MET A 3 -4.72 9.37 4.84
CA MET A 3 -4.47 9.56 3.43
C MET A 3 -5.78 9.80 2.64
N GLY A 4 -6.81 9.00 2.91
CA GLY A 4 -8.12 9.16 2.27
C GLY A 4 -8.75 10.52 2.57
N VAL A 5 -8.68 10.96 3.81
CA VAL A 5 -9.19 12.29 4.20
C VAL A 5 -8.42 13.41 3.48
N ALA A 6 -7.09 13.32 3.44
CA ALA A 6 -6.26 14.31 2.75
C ALA A 6 -6.60 14.39 1.26
N LEU A 7 -6.74 13.23 0.58
CA LEU A 7 -7.11 13.18 -0.83
C LEU A 7 -8.52 13.74 -1.09
N VAL A 8 -9.50 13.44 -0.24
CA VAL A 8 -10.86 14.01 -0.34
C VAL A 8 -10.83 15.53 -0.22
N ILE A 9 -10.03 16.06 0.71
CA ILE A 9 -9.88 17.52 0.87
C ILE A 9 -9.32 18.14 -0.42
N VAL A 10 -8.24 17.56 -0.97
CA VAL A 10 -7.62 18.05 -2.21
C VAL A 10 -8.61 18.00 -3.37
N VAL A 11 -9.33 16.89 -3.55
CA VAL A 11 -10.35 16.76 -4.61
C VAL A 11 -11.44 17.79 -4.45
N MET A 12 -11.92 18.04 -3.23
CA MET A 12 -12.94 19.08 -2.98
C MET A 12 -12.43 20.48 -3.30
N VAL A 13 -11.17 20.79 -2.95
CA VAL A 13 -10.56 22.09 -3.24
C VAL A 13 -10.40 22.27 -4.75
N GLU A 14 -9.85 21.26 -5.45
CA GLU A 14 -9.68 21.31 -6.90
C GLU A 14 -11.00 21.39 -7.65
N ALA A 15 -12.01 20.64 -7.21
CA ALA A 15 -13.35 20.70 -7.80
C ALA A 15 -13.98 22.09 -7.67
N ARG A 16 -13.82 22.73 -6.50
CA ARG A 16 -14.30 24.10 -6.29
C ARG A 16 -13.54 25.13 -7.14
N LYS A 17 -12.21 25.02 -7.18
CA LYS A 17 -11.33 25.92 -7.93
C LYS A 17 -11.61 25.87 -9.42
N ASN A 18 -11.86 24.69 -9.96
CA ASN A 18 -12.12 24.48 -11.38
C ASN A 18 -13.62 24.54 -11.74
N ASN A 19 -14.50 24.95 -10.81
CA ASN A 19 -15.95 25.01 -11.01
C ASN A 19 -16.53 23.69 -11.58
N ILE A 20 -15.99 22.54 -11.16
CA ILE A 20 -16.48 21.24 -11.60
C ILE A 20 -17.82 20.99 -10.95
N GLN A 21 -18.88 21.13 -11.72
CA GLN A 21 -20.23 20.82 -11.25
C GLN A 21 -20.53 19.34 -11.49
N SER A 22 -21.22 18.73 -10.54
CA SER A 22 -21.75 17.38 -10.73
C SER A 22 -22.73 17.35 -11.88
N SER A 23 -22.49 16.49 -12.87
CA SER A 23 -23.40 16.27 -14.00
C SER A 23 -24.69 15.54 -13.59
N GLN A 24 -24.72 14.98 -12.39
CA GLN A 24 -25.88 14.26 -11.88
C GLN A 24 -26.52 14.99 -10.71
N LYS A 25 -27.86 14.94 -10.64
CA LYS A 25 -28.63 15.41 -9.48
C LYS A 25 -28.24 14.59 -8.24
N ARG A 26 -28.33 15.21 -7.06
CA ARG A 26 -28.15 14.49 -5.79
C ARG A 26 -29.11 13.31 -5.73
N ALA A 27 -28.58 12.13 -5.52
CA ALA A 27 -29.37 10.93 -5.34
C ALA A 27 -30.34 11.08 -4.15
N SER A 28 -31.57 10.67 -4.34
CA SER A 28 -32.60 10.63 -3.29
C SER A 28 -32.22 9.61 -2.20
N GLY A 29 -32.85 9.73 -1.03
CA GLY A 29 -32.62 8.76 0.06
C GLY A 29 -32.97 7.33 -0.34
N LYS A 30 -33.98 7.15 -1.19
CA LYS A 30 -34.40 5.84 -1.72
C LYS A 30 -33.33 5.25 -2.66
N GLU A 31 -32.84 6.03 -3.60
CA GLU A 31 -31.75 5.60 -4.52
C GLU A 31 -30.47 5.23 -3.77
N ARG A 32 -30.11 5.98 -2.72
CA ARG A 32 -28.95 5.65 -1.87
C ARG A 32 -29.15 4.33 -1.13
N TRP A 33 -30.35 4.07 -0.66
CA TRP A 33 -30.67 2.83 0.04
C TRP A 33 -30.68 1.62 -0.90
N GLU A 34 -31.18 1.79 -2.11
CA GLU A 34 -31.11 0.76 -3.16
C GLU A 34 -29.66 0.47 -3.54
N ALA A 35 -28.85 1.49 -3.81
CA ALA A 35 -27.43 1.34 -4.09
C ALA A 35 -26.67 0.67 -2.93
N PHE A 36 -27.01 0.99 -1.68
CA PHE A 36 -26.41 0.32 -0.51
C PHE A 36 -26.79 -1.16 -0.47
N LYS A 37 -28.02 -1.52 -0.73
CA LYS A 37 -28.44 -2.93 -0.80
C LYS A 37 -27.72 -3.70 -1.88
N ASP A 38 -27.56 -3.10 -3.06
CA ASP A 38 -26.84 -3.71 -4.18
C ASP A 38 -25.36 -3.89 -3.85
N ALA A 39 -24.74 -2.92 -3.18
CA ALA A 39 -23.34 -2.99 -2.78
C ALA A 39 -23.09 -3.82 -1.51
N PHE A 40 -24.13 -4.18 -0.75
CA PHE A 40 -24.02 -4.77 0.59
C PHE A 40 -23.10 -5.99 0.64
N TRP A 41 -23.30 -6.93 -0.28
CA TRP A 41 -22.50 -8.16 -0.33
C TRP A 41 -21.04 -7.87 -0.66
N GLY A 42 -20.77 -6.90 -1.53
CA GLY A 42 -19.40 -6.45 -1.80
C GLY A 42 -18.75 -5.77 -0.61
N LEU A 43 -19.50 -4.93 0.11
CA LEU A 43 -19.03 -4.23 1.31
C LEU A 43 -18.80 -5.16 2.50
N LEU A 44 -19.44 -6.32 2.52
CA LEU A 44 -19.25 -7.31 3.57
C LEU A 44 -17.88 -8.00 3.49
N MET A 45 -17.26 -8.09 2.30
CA MET A 45 -15.95 -8.72 2.12
C MET A 45 -14.83 -8.07 2.98
N PRO A 46 -14.60 -6.76 2.94
CA PRO A 46 -13.64 -6.12 3.85
C PRO A 46 -13.95 -6.36 5.34
N VAL A 47 -15.23 -6.40 5.70
CA VAL A 47 -15.64 -6.66 7.08
C VAL A 47 -15.28 -8.09 7.50
N ILE A 48 -15.49 -9.08 6.65
CA ILE A 48 -15.12 -10.48 6.90
C ILE A 48 -13.61 -10.60 7.05
N ILE A 49 -12.84 -10.01 6.13
CA ILE A 49 -11.37 -10.09 6.13
C ILE A 49 -10.80 -9.42 7.38
N LEU A 50 -11.09 -8.13 7.54
CA LEU A 50 -10.52 -7.35 8.65
C LEU A 50 -11.08 -7.79 10.00
N GLY A 51 -12.38 -8.05 10.07
CA GLY A 51 -13.01 -8.56 11.29
C GLY A 51 -12.48 -9.93 11.70
N GLY A 52 -12.23 -10.83 10.74
CA GLY A 52 -11.65 -12.14 11.00
C GLY A 52 -10.20 -12.08 11.47
N ILE A 53 -9.38 -11.22 10.84
CA ILE A 53 -7.97 -11.04 11.21
C ILE A 53 -7.87 -10.37 12.60
N TYR A 54 -8.53 -9.22 12.78
CA TYR A 54 -8.46 -8.48 14.04
C TYR A 54 -9.22 -9.16 15.20
N GLY A 55 -10.22 -9.98 14.88
CA GLY A 55 -10.89 -10.84 15.84
C GLY A 55 -10.09 -12.09 16.22
N GLY A 56 -8.91 -12.31 15.62
CA GLY A 56 -8.05 -13.47 15.88
C GLY A 56 -8.62 -14.80 15.37
N ILE A 57 -9.63 -14.76 14.49
CA ILE A 57 -10.28 -15.95 13.93
C ILE A 57 -9.45 -16.52 12.76
N PHE A 58 -8.87 -15.65 11.96
CA PHE A 58 -8.10 -15.99 10.76
C PHE A 58 -6.72 -15.37 10.77
N THR A 59 -5.76 -16.12 10.31
CA THR A 59 -4.48 -15.54 9.83
C THR A 59 -4.72 -14.78 8.51
N PRO A 60 -3.84 -13.84 8.12
CA PRO A 60 -3.95 -13.15 6.82
C PRO A 60 -4.06 -14.07 5.61
N THR A 61 -3.38 -15.23 5.64
CA THR A 61 -3.43 -16.24 4.58
C THR A 61 -4.78 -16.95 4.53
N GLU A 62 -5.33 -17.32 5.69
CA GLU A 62 -6.65 -17.93 5.78
C GLU A 62 -7.75 -16.94 5.38
N ALA A 63 -7.64 -15.68 5.80
CA ALA A 63 -8.56 -14.61 5.39
C ALA A 63 -8.56 -14.42 3.87
N ALA A 64 -7.38 -14.52 3.21
CA ALA A 64 -7.29 -14.51 1.76
C ALA A 64 -8.05 -15.69 1.12
N ALA A 65 -7.90 -16.90 1.63
CA ALA A 65 -8.63 -18.08 1.14
C ALA A 65 -10.15 -17.92 1.32
N VAL A 66 -10.59 -17.47 2.50
CA VAL A 66 -12.01 -17.18 2.80
C VAL A 66 -12.56 -16.13 1.84
N SER A 67 -11.77 -15.06 1.55
CA SER A 67 -12.20 -14.01 0.62
C SER A 67 -12.40 -14.51 -0.80
N VAL A 68 -11.56 -15.44 -1.26
CA VAL A 68 -11.73 -16.07 -2.58
C VAL A 68 -13.02 -16.88 -2.65
N VAL A 69 -13.28 -17.72 -1.65
CA VAL A 69 -14.52 -18.52 -1.59
C VAL A 69 -15.75 -17.62 -1.53
N TYR A 70 -15.70 -16.60 -0.66
CA TYR A 70 -16.79 -15.64 -0.52
C TYR A 70 -17.01 -14.85 -1.81
N GLY A 71 -15.94 -14.34 -2.44
CA GLY A 71 -16.02 -13.58 -3.68
C GLY A 71 -16.61 -14.39 -4.84
N LEU A 72 -16.21 -15.67 -4.97
CA LEU A 72 -16.78 -16.59 -5.95
C LEU A 72 -18.25 -16.86 -5.67
N PHE A 73 -18.62 -17.08 -4.41
CA PHE A 73 -20.01 -17.29 -4.02
C PHE A 73 -20.88 -16.08 -4.38
N VAL A 74 -20.47 -14.89 -4.01
CA VAL A 74 -21.21 -13.65 -4.28
C VAL A 74 -21.24 -13.38 -5.79
N GLY A 75 -20.13 -13.52 -6.49
CA GLY A 75 -20.04 -13.26 -7.94
C GLY A 75 -20.87 -14.21 -8.79
N ILE A 76 -20.94 -15.49 -8.41
CA ILE A 76 -21.68 -16.52 -9.16
C ILE A 76 -23.17 -16.52 -8.80
N PHE A 77 -23.49 -16.53 -7.52
CA PHE A 77 -24.87 -16.79 -7.05
C PHE A 77 -25.68 -15.53 -6.80
N ILE A 78 -25.05 -14.46 -6.32
CA ILE A 78 -25.74 -13.21 -5.94
C ILE A 78 -25.73 -12.23 -7.10
N TYR A 79 -24.58 -11.81 -7.56
CA TYR A 79 -24.48 -10.85 -8.67
C TYR A 79 -24.60 -11.50 -10.04
N LYS A 80 -24.31 -12.80 -10.14
CA LYS A 80 -24.38 -13.56 -11.41
C LYS A 80 -23.52 -12.96 -12.52
N GLU A 81 -22.45 -12.27 -12.15
CA GLU A 81 -21.51 -11.65 -13.07
C GLU A 81 -20.39 -12.61 -13.51
N VAL A 82 -20.15 -13.66 -12.71
CA VAL A 82 -19.14 -14.68 -12.97
C VAL A 82 -19.80 -15.97 -13.37
N SER A 83 -19.51 -16.46 -14.59
CA SER A 83 -19.96 -17.78 -15.04
C SER A 83 -18.95 -18.87 -14.64
N LEU A 84 -19.42 -20.10 -14.46
CA LEU A 84 -18.53 -21.26 -14.26
C LEU A 84 -17.53 -21.45 -15.40
N LYS A 85 -17.85 -20.96 -16.62
CA LYS A 85 -16.93 -20.98 -17.76
C LYS A 85 -15.78 -20.00 -17.60
N ASP A 86 -16.01 -18.88 -16.92
CA ASP A 86 -15.01 -17.84 -16.68
C ASP A 86 -14.01 -18.26 -15.61
N LEU A 87 -14.43 -19.20 -14.73
CA LEU A 87 -13.60 -19.69 -13.62
C LEU A 87 -12.27 -20.26 -14.09
N ARG A 88 -12.25 -20.99 -15.21
CA ARG A 88 -11.01 -21.50 -15.79
C ARG A 88 -10.06 -20.36 -16.19
N GLY A 89 -10.59 -19.32 -16.82
CA GLY A 89 -9.81 -18.14 -17.20
C GLY A 89 -9.23 -17.42 -15.97
N LEU A 90 -10.07 -17.19 -14.97
CA LEU A 90 -9.67 -16.55 -13.70
C LEU A 90 -8.57 -17.37 -12.99
N LEU A 91 -8.70 -18.69 -12.93
CA LEU A 91 -7.68 -19.55 -12.29
C LEU A 91 -6.36 -19.54 -13.06
N VAL A 92 -6.40 -19.57 -14.41
CA VAL A 92 -5.19 -19.51 -15.23
C VAL A 92 -4.50 -18.15 -15.07
N GLU A 93 -5.24 -17.05 -15.06
CA GLU A 93 -4.68 -15.71 -14.90
C GLU A 93 -4.11 -15.52 -13.49
N SER A 94 -4.83 -15.97 -12.46
CA SER A 94 -4.33 -15.98 -11.08
C SER A 94 -3.06 -16.81 -10.94
N GLY A 95 -3.01 -17.99 -11.57
CA GLY A 95 -1.84 -18.85 -11.57
C GLY A 95 -0.62 -18.20 -12.25
N LYS A 96 -0.81 -17.51 -13.37
CA LYS A 96 0.26 -16.73 -14.04
C LYS A 96 0.78 -15.61 -13.15
N THR A 97 -0.11 -14.85 -12.54
CA THR A 97 0.25 -13.75 -11.62
C THR A 97 1.00 -14.30 -10.40
N THR A 98 0.49 -15.35 -9.77
CA THR A 98 1.14 -16.01 -8.64
C THR A 98 2.53 -16.55 -9.02
N GLY A 99 2.65 -17.20 -10.17
CA GLY A 99 3.94 -17.69 -10.67
C GLY A 99 4.96 -16.59 -10.87
N GLY A 100 4.55 -15.45 -11.43
CA GLY A 100 5.40 -14.25 -11.54
C GLY A 100 5.86 -13.72 -10.19
N ILE A 101 4.95 -13.58 -9.24
CA ILE A 101 5.26 -13.14 -7.87
C ILE A 101 6.22 -14.13 -7.19
N MET A 102 5.98 -15.44 -7.30
CA MET A 102 6.85 -16.46 -6.70
C MET A 102 8.28 -16.44 -7.26
N LEU A 103 8.43 -16.17 -8.57
CA LEU A 103 9.73 -15.99 -9.19
C LEU A 103 10.47 -14.77 -8.63
N ILE A 104 9.75 -13.65 -8.45
CA ILE A 104 10.30 -12.43 -7.83
C ILE A 104 10.74 -12.73 -6.40
N VAL A 105 9.89 -13.38 -5.60
CA VAL A 105 10.20 -13.75 -4.21
C VAL A 105 11.43 -14.66 -4.11
N ALA A 106 11.51 -15.67 -4.98
CA ALA A 106 12.68 -16.57 -5.03
C ALA A 106 13.98 -15.82 -5.36
N SER A 107 13.92 -14.95 -6.39
CA SER A 107 15.05 -14.12 -6.81
C SER A 107 15.48 -13.14 -5.71
N ALA A 108 14.50 -12.49 -5.06
CA ALA A 108 14.76 -11.58 -3.96
C ALA A 108 15.32 -12.28 -2.71
N SER A 109 14.89 -13.50 -2.43
CA SER A 109 15.43 -14.31 -1.33
C SER A 109 16.91 -14.66 -1.60
N LEU A 110 17.22 -15.04 -2.84
CA LEU A 110 18.62 -15.27 -3.24
C LEU A 110 19.45 -13.99 -3.14
N PHE A 111 18.92 -12.87 -3.62
CA PHE A 111 19.57 -11.56 -3.50
C PHE A 111 19.83 -11.19 -2.04
N SER A 112 18.84 -11.33 -1.17
CA SER A 112 18.96 -11.07 0.26
C SER A 112 20.04 -11.95 0.92
N PHE A 113 20.09 -13.24 0.55
CA PHE A 113 21.11 -14.16 1.02
C PHE A 113 22.53 -13.71 0.59
N VAL A 114 22.69 -13.32 -0.68
CA VAL A 114 23.97 -12.81 -1.21
C VAL A 114 24.36 -11.52 -0.48
N CYS A 115 23.43 -10.57 -0.32
CA CYS A 115 23.68 -9.33 0.41
C CYS A 115 24.14 -9.58 1.85
N THR A 116 23.53 -10.54 2.53
CA THR A 116 23.91 -10.91 3.90
C THR A 116 25.28 -11.58 3.93
N LYS A 117 25.53 -12.55 3.04
CA LYS A 117 26.77 -13.31 3.00
C LYS A 117 28.00 -12.47 2.64
N PHE A 118 27.85 -11.51 1.75
CA PHE A 118 28.92 -10.59 1.34
C PHE A 118 29.00 -9.32 2.20
N GLY A 119 28.22 -9.22 3.26
CA GLY A 119 28.25 -8.06 4.15
C GLY A 119 27.72 -6.76 3.51
N ILE A 120 27.00 -6.85 2.40
CA ILE A 120 26.47 -5.68 1.69
C ILE A 120 25.49 -4.92 2.60
N ALA A 121 24.66 -5.64 3.36
CA ALA A 121 23.76 -5.02 4.32
C ALA A 121 24.53 -4.26 5.41
N GLN A 122 25.68 -4.79 5.87
CA GLN A 122 26.53 -4.10 6.83
C GLN A 122 27.20 -2.88 6.21
N ALA A 123 27.81 -3.04 5.01
CA ALA A 123 28.42 -1.90 4.29
C ALA A 123 27.39 -0.78 3.99
N ALA A 124 26.16 -1.13 3.61
CA ALA A 124 25.07 -0.17 3.43
C ALA A 124 24.68 0.48 4.77
N SER A 125 24.66 -0.27 5.87
CA SER A 125 24.43 0.25 7.21
C SER A 125 25.51 1.25 7.62
N ASP A 126 26.78 0.91 7.39
CA ASP A 126 27.91 1.78 7.73
C ASP A 126 27.89 3.06 6.87
N LEU A 127 27.60 2.92 5.56
CA LEU A 127 27.45 4.06 4.66
C LEU A 127 26.28 4.94 5.08
N LEU A 128 25.11 4.37 5.35
CA LEU A 128 23.95 5.10 5.81
C LEU A 128 24.19 5.74 7.18
N GLY A 129 24.90 5.06 8.09
CA GLY A 129 25.32 5.59 9.39
C GLY A 129 26.28 6.78 9.28
N SER A 130 27.17 6.76 8.27
CA SER A 130 28.08 7.88 7.99
C SER A 130 27.38 9.12 7.44
N ILE A 131 26.26 8.94 6.72
CA ILE A 131 25.44 10.01 6.11
C ILE A 131 24.30 10.40 7.04
N ALA A 132 23.62 9.40 7.60
CA ALA A 132 22.48 9.55 8.48
C ALA A 132 22.92 9.54 9.95
N HIS A 133 23.38 10.66 10.44
CA HIS A 133 23.87 10.81 11.82
C HIS A 133 22.76 10.65 12.88
N ASN A 134 21.50 10.66 12.45
CA ASN A 134 20.33 10.50 13.32
C ASN A 134 19.16 9.85 12.58
N GLN A 135 18.18 9.39 13.34
CA GLN A 135 16.95 8.77 12.87
C GLN A 135 16.19 9.64 11.86
N PHE A 136 16.19 10.97 12.06
CA PHE A 136 15.49 11.91 11.17
C PHE A 136 16.07 11.88 9.74
N THR A 137 17.40 11.99 9.62
CA THR A 137 18.09 11.98 8.33
C THR A 137 17.96 10.62 7.63
N PHE A 138 18.06 9.53 8.40
CA PHE A 138 17.82 8.18 7.87
C PHE A 138 16.44 8.04 7.23
N LEU A 139 15.38 8.44 7.95
CA LEU A 139 14.01 8.35 7.46
C LEU A 139 13.77 9.24 6.25
N LEU A 140 14.40 10.41 6.19
CA LEU A 140 14.33 11.27 5.00
C LEU A 140 14.95 10.61 3.77
N ILE A 141 16.14 10.03 3.91
CA ILE A 141 16.84 9.30 2.84
C ILE A 141 15.99 8.11 2.38
N VAL A 142 15.45 7.34 3.31
CA VAL A 142 14.56 6.21 3.03
C VAL A 142 13.34 6.66 2.25
N ASN A 143 12.69 7.76 2.66
CA ASN A 143 11.53 8.29 1.94
C ASN A 143 11.88 8.67 0.50
N VAL A 144 13.02 9.32 0.27
CA VAL A 144 13.45 9.69 -1.08
C VAL A 144 13.73 8.45 -1.94
N ILE A 145 14.45 7.46 -1.38
CA ILE A 145 14.78 6.23 -2.10
C ILE A 145 13.52 5.45 -2.47
N PHE A 146 12.59 5.25 -1.54
CA PHE A 146 11.35 4.52 -1.81
C PHE A 146 10.43 5.28 -2.78
N LEU A 147 10.38 6.61 -2.70
CA LEU A 147 9.60 7.41 -3.63
C LEU A 147 10.15 7.27 -5.06
N ILE A 148 11.45 7.39 -5.23
CA ILE A 148 12.11 7.21 -6.53
C ILE A 148 11.93 5.76 -7.01
N ALA A 149 12.19 4.76 -6.17
CA ALA A 149 12.02 3.36 -6.54
C ALA A 149 10.57 3.07 -6.99
N GLY A 150 9.58 3.55 -6.23
CA GLY A 150 8.16 3.37 -6.55
C GLY A 150 7.72 4.04 -7.86
N CYS A 151 8.45 5.07 -8.35
CA CYS A 151 8.17 5.65 -9.66
C CYS A 151 8.49 4.69 -10.81
N PHE A 152 9.46 3.78 -10.65
CA PHE A 152 10.01 2.95 -11.71
C PHE A 152 9.67 1.47 -11.62
N ILE A 153 9.51 0.95 -10.40
CA ILE A 153 9.27 -0.46 -10.11
C ILE A 153 8.01 -0.64 -9.26
N ASP A 154 7.41 -1.82 -9.34
CA ASP A 154 6.25 -2.13 -8.51
C ASP A 154 6.61 -2.23 -7.03
N ALA A 155 5.60 -1.99 -6.16
CA ALA A 155 5.80 -1.91 -4.72
C ALA A 155 6.32 -3.23 -4.11
N ASN A 156 5.86 -4.38 -4.61
CA ASN A 156 6.27 -5.67 -4.06
C ASN A 156 7.75 -5.92 -4.36
N SER A 157 8.16 -5.75 -5.63
CA SER A 157 9.57 -5.88 -6.04
C SER A 157 10.47 -4.92 -5.27
N ALA A 158 10.05 -3.65 -5.12
CA ALA A 158 10.80 -2.67 -4.34
C ALA A 158 10.96 -3.10 -2.87
N MET A 159 9.90 -3.58 -2.24
CA MET A 159 9.98 -4.07 -0.86
C MET A 159 10.97 -5.22 -0.71
N TYR A 160 10.93 -6.21 -1.60
CA TYR A 160 11.83 -7.36 -1.53
C TYR A 160 13.30 -6.98 -1.71
N ILE A 161 13.60 -5.92 -2.46
CA ILE A 161 14.97 -5.45 -2.68
C ILE A 161 15.44 -4.57 -1.51
N PHE A 162 14.66 -3.57 -1.11
CA PHE A 162 15.13 -2.52 -0.20
C PHE A 162 14.94 -2.86 1.27
N ILE A 163 13.86 -3.57 1.66
CA ILE A 163 13.60 -3.87 3.06
C ILE A 163 14.75 -4.67 3.72
N PRO A 164 15.30 -5.74 3.11
CA PRO A 164 16.43 -6.48 3.71
C PRO A 164 17.66 -5.61 3.98
N ILE A 165 17.88 -4.58 3.16
CA ILE A 165 19.03 -3.67 3.27
C ILE A 165 18.79 -2.61 4.36
N MET A 166 17.59 -2.07 4.44
CA MET A 166 17.27 -0.92 5.29
C MET A 166 16.79 -1.30 6.69
N LEU A 167 16.19 -2.48 6.84
CA LEU A 167 15.64 -2.93 8.12
C LEU A 167 16.67 -3.06 9.24
N PRO A 168 17.90 -3.59 9.01
CA PRO A 168 18.94 -3.62 10.04
C PRO A 168 19.28 -2.23 10.56
N VAL A 169 19.42 -1.25 9.65
CA VAL A 169 19.70 0.16 10.00
C VAL A 169 18.55 0.77 10.80
N CYS A 170 17.32 0.53 10.36
CA CYS A 170 16.09 0.95 11.03
C CYS A 170 16.07 0.46 12.49
N LYS A 171 16.39 -0.83 12.70
CA LYS A 171 16.46 -1.43 14.04
C LYS A 171 17.59 -0.84 14.88
N ALA A 172 18.79 -0.64 14.30
CA ALA A 172 19.92 -0.06 14.99
C ALA A 172 19.64 1.37 15.48
N LEU A 173 18.84 2.14 14.74
CA LEU A 173 18.38 3.48 15.11
C LEU A 173 17.18 3.49 16.06
N GLY A 174 16.67 2.33 16.46
CA GLY A 174 15.55 2.22 17.41
C GLY A 174 14.19 2.65 16.85
N TYR A 175 14.03 2.70 15.52
CA TYR A 175 12.74 3.03 14.91
C TYR A 175 11.81 1.82 14.90
N ASP A 176 10.52 2.05 15.15
CA ASP A 176 9.49 1.01 15.20
C ASP A 176 9.37 0.29 13.83
N VAL A 177 9.53 -1.03 13.83
CA VAL A 177 9.55 -1.85 12.61
C VAL A 177 8.20 -1.85 11.89
N VAL A 178 7.09 -1.82 12.63
CA VAL A 178 5.74 -1.76 12.04
C VAL A 178 5.52 -0.38 11.42
N ALA A 179 5.92 0.69 12.10
CA ALA A 179 5.89 2.03 11.53
C ALA A 179 6.73 2.13 10.25
N PHE A 180 7.93 1.53 10.25
CA PHE A 180 8.78 1.47 9.07
C PHE A 180 8.12 0.75 7.89
N GLY A 181 7.48 -0.39 8.14
CA GLY A 181 6.71 -1.12 7.13
C GLY A 181 5.56 -0.30 6.54
N ILE A 182 4.83 0.44 7.40
CA ILE A 182 3.75 1.32 6.96
C ILE A 182 4.30 2.47 6.10
N VAL A 183 5.39 3.11 6.53
CA VAL A 183 6.05 4.18 5.77
C VAL A 183 6.52 3.68 4.41
N ALA A 184 7.18 2.51 4.35
CA ALA A 184 7.61 1.90 3.10
C ALA A 184 6.43 1.63 2.14
N THR A 185 5.36 1.02 2.66
CA THR A 185 4.16 0.69 1.87
C THR A 185 3.49 1.94 1.30
N VAL A 186 3.28 2.95 2.15
CA VAL A 186 2.62 4.20 1.73
C VAL A 186 3.49 4.97 0.74
N ASN A 187 4.81 5.00 0.97
CA ASN A 187 5.76 5.69 0.10
C ASN A 187 5.79 5.09 -1.31
N LEU A 188 5.91 3.77 -1.40
CA LEU A 188 5.89 3.05 -2.68
C LEU A 188 4.55 3.22 -3.40
N ALA A 189 3.43 3.22 -2.67
CA ALA A 189 2.12 3.48 -3.25
C ALA A 189 2.01 4.90 -3.85
N ILE A 190 2.61 5.91 -3.21
CA ILE A 190 2.71 7.27 -3.75
C ILE A 190 3.61 7.28 -4.99
N GLY A 191 4.73 6.56 -4.94
CA GLY A 191 5.66 6.43 -6.08
C GLY A 191 4.95 5.92 -7.34
N GLN A 192 4.07 4.93 -7.21
CA GLN A 192 3.32 4.36 -8.35
C GLN A 192 2.37 5.34 -9.07
N VAL A 193 2.02 6.44 -8.44
CA VAL A 193 1.23 7.52 -9.08
C VAL A 193 2.08 8.75 -9.38
N THR A 194 3.39 8.70 -9.11
CA THR A 194 4.30 9.83 -9.26
C THR A 194 5.04 9.76 -10.60
N PRO A 195 5.06 10.84 -11.42
CA PRO A 195 5.89 10.91 -12.61
C PRO A 195 7.38 10.69 -12.27
N PRO A 196 8.23 10.17 -13.17
CA PRO A 196 8.05 10.12 -14.63
C PRO A 196 7.34 8.89 -15.17
N VAL A 197 7.40 7.73 -14.46
CA VAL A 197 6.74 6.52 -14.95
C VAL A 197 5.36 6.41 -14.31
N GLY A 198 5.27 6.14 -13.00
CA GLY A 198 4.01 6.02 -12.28
C GLY A 198 3.06 5.00 -12.92
N VAL A 199 3.29 3.71 -12.69
CA VAL A 199 2.56 2.60 -13.36
C VAL A 199 1.04 2.82 -13.36
N ASN A 200 0.49 3.34 -12.27
CA ASN A 200 -0.95 3.59 -12.15
C ASN A 200 -1.44 4.74 -13.06
N LEU A 201 -0.56 5.65 -13.50
CA LEU A 201 -0.94 6.70 -14.45
C LEU A 201 -1.23 6.11 -15.84
N PHE A 202 -0.46 5.11 -16.26
CA PHE A 202 -0.71 4.38 -17.51
C PHE A 202 -2.02 3.60 -17.45
N VAL A 203 -2.31 2.96 -16.31
CA VAL A 203 -3.59 2.28 -16.10
C VAL A 203 -4.75 3.27 -16.19
N ALA A 204 -4.63 4.43 -15.57
CA ALA A 204 -5.66 5.48 -15.62
C ALA A 204 -5.93 5.98 -17.06
N ILE A 205 -4.90 6.07 -17.90
CA ILE A 205 -5.05 6.46 -19.32
C ILE A 205 -5.70 5.36 -20.14
N SER A 206 -5.46 4.09 -19.80
CA SER A 206 -6.06 2.95 -20.52
C SER A 206 -7.57 2.84 -20.31
N VAL A 207 -8.11 3.45 -19.25
CA VAL A 207 -9.56 3.54 -19.03
C VAL A 207 -10.15 4.44 -20.13
N LYS A 208 -10.97 3.83 -21.01
CA LYS A 208 -11.65 4.57 -22.09
C LYS A 208 -12.63 5.57 -21.48
N LEU A 209 -12.18 6.79 -21.33
CA LEU A 209 -13.05 7.93 -21.05
C LEU A 209 -13.92 8.18 -22.29
N LYS A 210 -15.11 8.82 -22.09
CA LYS A 210 -16.09 9.12 -23.17
C LYS A 210 -15.39 9.54 -24.47
N LYS A 211 -15.91 9.06 -25.61
CA LYS A 211 -15.46 9.46 -26.97
C LYS A 211 -15.14 10.96 -27.04
N GLY A 212 -13.90 11.29 -27.37
CA GLY A 212 -13.45 12.69 -27.59
C GLY A 212 -12.54 13.26 -26.49
N MET A 213 -12.22 12.53 -25.42
CA MET A 213 -11.29 12.98 -24.40
C MET A 213 -9.93 12.26 -24.58
N GLU A 214 -9.01 12.90 -25.30
CA GLU A 214 -7.62 12.47 -25.32
C GLU A 214 -6.92 12.95 -24.06
N VAL A 215 -6.56 12.02 -23.20
CA VAL A 215 -5.80 12.30 -21.97
C VAL A 215 -4.38 11.78 -22.15
N ASP A 216 -3.44 12.73 -22.26
CA ASP A 216 -2.02 12.43 -22.33
C ASP A 216 -1.38 12.32 -20.95
N ILE A 217 -0.27 11.55 -20.85
CA ILE A 217 0.52 11.40 -19.60
C ILE A 217 0.86 12.77 -18.98
N PRO A 218 1.34 13.77 -19.70
CA PRO A 218 1.64 15.09 -19.13
C PRO A 218 0.41 15.78 -18.50
N LYS A 219 -0.77 15.64 -19.10
CA LYS A 219 -2.00 16.24 -18.56
C LYS A 219 -2.42 15.58 -17.25
N ILE A 220 -2.44 14.24 -17.22
CA ILE A 220 -2.83 13.50 -16.00
C ILE A 220 -1.81 13.71 -14.89
N SER A 221 -0.51 13.73 -15.22
CA SER A 221 0.56 13.99 -14.27
C SER A 221 0.42 15.35 -13.58
N ARG A 222 0.09 16.39 -14.33
CA ARG A 222 -0.18 17.74 -13.77
C ARG A 222 -1.42 17.75 -12.88
N ALA A 223 -2.48 17.05 -13.29
CA ALA A 223 -3.72 16.99 -12.53
C ALA A 223 -3.57 16.24 -11.19
N VAL A 224 -2.69 15.25 -11.14
CA VAL A 224 -2.44 14.44 -9.93
C VAL A 224 -1.45 15.12 -8.97
N MET A 225 -0.68 16.13 -9.43
CA MET A 225 0.35 16.81 -8.62
C MET A 225 -0.14 17.30 -7.25
N PRO A 226 -1.30 17.98 -7.11
CA PRO A 226 -1.83 18.39 -5.80
C PRO A 226 -2.09 17.20 -4.87
N MET A 227 -2.54 16.07 -5.43
CA MET A 227 -2.77 14.84 -4.68
C MET A 227 -1.46 14.22 -4.20
N ILE A 228 -0.42 14.21 -5.06
CA ILE A 228 0.92 13.74 -4.69
C ILE A 228 1.49 14.59 -3.55
N VAL A 229 1.41 15.91 -3.65
CA VAL A 229 1.89 16.82 -2.59
C VAL A 229 1.18 16.55 -1.27
N ALA A 230 -0.14 16.43 -1.27
CA ALA A 230 -0.90 16.10 -0.07
C ALA A 230 -0.52 14.73 0.49
N SER A 231 -0.31 13.74 -0.37
CA SER A 231 0.10 12.41 0.02
C SER A 231 1.51 12.39 0.64
N VAL A 232 2.44 13.16 0.07
CA VAL A 232 3.79 13.32 0.63
C VAL A 232 3.76 14.03 1.99
N MET A 233 2.90 15.03 2.18
CA MET A 233 2.72 15.66 3.50
C MET A 233 2.22 14.65 4.54
N VAL A 234 1.24 13.83 4.18
CA VAL A 234 0.77 12.75 5.07
C VAL A 234 1.87 11.73 5.33
N LEU A 235 2.64 11.35 4.30
CA LEU A 235 3.79 10.45 4.43
C LEU A 235 4.81 11.00 5.44
N LEU A 236 5.19 12.26 5.33
CA LEU A 236 6.11 12.89 6.28
C LEU A 236 5.53 12.89 7.70
N LEU A 237 4.24 13.19 7.85
CA LEU A 237 3.58 13.12 9.14
C LEU A 237 3.68 11.73 9.77
N ILE A 238 3.33 10.66 9.06
CA ILE A 238 3.39 9.29 9.60
C ILE A 238 4.82 8.79 9.79
N THR A 239 5.78 9.33 9.03
CA THR A 239 7.21 9.01 9.17
C THR A 239 7.77 9.57 10.48
N TYR A 240 7.50 10.83 10.77
CA TYR A 240 8.07 11.52 11.93
C TYR A 240 7.20 11.46 13.19
N VAL A 241 5.94 11.03 13.06
CA VAL A 241 5.02 10.80 14.18
C VAL A 241 4.53 9.35 14.14
N PRO A 242 5.37 8.35 14.52
CA PRO A 242 5.02 6.93 14.44
C PRO A 242 3.75 6.56 15.20
N SER A 243 3.41 7.30 16.25
CA SER A 243 2.19 7.09 17.02
C SER A 243 0.92 7.17 16.18
N VAL A 244 0.92 7.97 15.11
CA VAL A 244 -0.22 8.10 14.19
C VAL A 244 -0.45 6.81 13.41
N SER A 245 0.62 6.17 12.95
CA SER A 245 0.57 4.93 12.15
C SER A 245 0.41 3.69 13.02
N THR A 246 0.97 3.68 14.23
CA THR A 246 0.96 2.52 15.14
C THR A 246 -0.21 2.54 16.14
N PHE A 247 -0.98 3.64 16.20
CA PHE A 247 -2.12 3.75 17.13
C PHE A 247 -3.12 2.60 16.99
N LEU A 248 -3.58 2.34 15.78
CA LEU A 248 -4.58 1.30 15.54
C LEU A 248 -4.05 -0.12 15.80
N PRO A 249 -2.87 -0.53 15.30
CA PRO A 249 -2.26 -1.80 15.66
C PRO A 249 -2.07 -1.99 17.17
N LYS A 250 -1.60 -0.96 17.89
CA LYS A 250 -1.45 -1.02 19.35
C LYS A 250 -2.78 -1.15 20.08
N ALA A 251 -3.79 -0.38 19.66
CA ALA A 251 -5.12 -0.43 20.27
C ALA A 251 -5.81 -1.79 20.07
N LEU A 252 -5.59 -2.45 18.93
CA LEU A 252 -6.24 -3.73 18.60
C LEU A 252 -5.48 -4.95 19.13
N ALA A 253 -4.13 -4.91 19.14
CA ALA A 253 -3.31 -6.01 19.60
C ALA A 253 -3.15 -6.07 21.13
N GLY A 254 -3.47 -4.99 21.84
CA GLY A 254 -3.11 -4.79 23.23
C GLY A 254 -1.62 -4.51 23.40
N GLU A 255 -1.25 -3.68 24.37
CA GLU A 255 0.14 -3.20 24.56
C GLU A 255 1.15 -4.34 24.77
N GLY A 256 0.75 -5.46 25.32
CA GLY A 256 1.63 -6.62 25.57
C GLY A 256 1.88 -7.53 24.36
N SER A 257 1.08 -7.42 23.29
CA SER A 257 1.15 -8.28 22.10
C SER A 257 1.74 -7.57 20.87
N TYR A 258 2.05 -6.27 20.99
CA TYR A 258 2.58 -5.48 19.89
C TYR A 258 4.07 -5.76 19.66
N SER A 259 4.41 -6.38 18.54
CA SER A 259 5.78 -6.80 18.19
C SER A 259 6.63 -5.73 17.46
N GLY A 260 6.11 -4.53 17.28
CA GLY A 260 6.78 -3.45 16.56
C GLY A 260 7.89 -2.76 17.36
N THR A 261 7.87 -2.88 18.69
CA THR A 261 8.90 -2.28 19.54
C THR A 261 10.18 -3.09 19.46
N VAL A 262 11.28 -2.47 19.03
CA VAL A 262 12.61 -3.06 19.11
C VAL A 262 12.96 -3.11 20.59
N VAL A 263 12.81 -4.27 21.22
CA VAL A 263 13.40 -4.52 22.53
C VAL A 263 14.91 -4.47 22.28
N ALA A 264 15.55 -3.38 22.70
CA ALA A 264 17.00 -3.34 22.80
C ALA A 264 17.37 -4.55 23.66
N SER A 265 18.02 -5.54 23.06
CA SER A 265 18.59 -6.64 23.80
C SER A 265 19.63 -6.02 24.70
N SER A 266 19.25 -5.69 25.92
CA SER A 266 20.20 -5.47 27.00
C SER A 266 20.99 -6.76 27.10
N GLY A 267 22.20 -6.72 26.55
CA GLY A 267 23.17 -7.79 26.73
C GLY A 267 23.42 -8.00 28.20
N SER A 268 22.69 -8.94 28.77
CA SER A 268 23.09 -9.66 29.94
C SER A 268 23.86 -10.89 29.45
N GLN A 269 25.15 -10.69 29.19
CA GLN A 269 26.09 -11.77 29.30
C GLN A 269 26.71 -11.66 30.68
N ALA A 270 26.30 -12.55 31.56
CA ALA A 270 27.10 -13.00 32.69
C ALA A 270 27.73 -14.32 32.28
#